data_6ff29bb625cda4be34f50b7b328f571a
#
_entry.id   6ff29bb625cda4be34f50b7b328f571a
#
_cell.length_a   1.000
_cell.length_b   1.000
_cell.length_c   1.000
_cell.angle_alpha   90.00
_cell.angle_beta   90.00
_cell.angle_gamma   90.00
#
_symmetry.space_group_name_H-M   'P 1'
#
loop_
_entity.id
_entity.type
_entity.pdbx_description
1 polymer ?
#
loop_
_entity_poly.entity_id
_entity_poly.type
_entity_poly.pdbx_seq_one_letter_code
_entity_poly.pdbx_strand_id
1 'polypeptide(L)'
;MHILPKSQRKLAVFLINMDGATKRLADMTARLDAMGLKAERIPGVNGRELNYPIPEFSEISYMLMHGRRTSPPEIGCYLSHVACARKFMEGDADISLILEDDVIFDDDFLNAIDEAALNGSDWDLLRLTTVSNGRKFSFRPLSNGRSLAIALTREKGSGAYLVNRRAGQWISKLIPMRLAYDIAFDLEYLSGLKAAFIYPLCATQDADGESQIQNNLRIYRLPRWRYFTVLPYRAYLETSRFLLRGIRFAVARARVAMERGKGNAAPAGH
;
A
#
# COMPACT_ATOMS: atom_id res chain seq x y z
N MET A 1 17.17 5.43 9.26
CA MET A 1 16.42 4.47 10.08
C MET A 1 15.94 5.18 11.35
N HIS A 2 14.68 4.99 11.72
CA HIS A 2 14.03 5.64 12.87
C HIS A 2 13.53 4.57 13.82
N ILE A 3 13.41 4.92 15.10
CA ILE A 3 12.76 4.07 16.10
C ILE A 3 11.45 4.75 16.50
N LEU A 4 10.35 4.08 16.30
CA LEU A 4 9.03 4.57 16.69
C LEU A 4 8.91 4.53 18.22
N PRO A 5 8.52 5.65 18.88
CA PRO A 5 8.68 5.79 20.33
C PRO A 5 7.79 4.84 21.16
N LYS A 6 6.56 4.54 20.72
CA LYS A 6 5.64 3.65 21.44
C LYS A 6 5.90 2.18 21.14
N SER A 7 6.02 1.82 19.87
CA SER A 7 6.16 0.44 19.43
C SER A 7 7.60 -0.09 19.50
N GLN A 8 8.59 0.80 19.61
CA GLN A 8 10.02 0.50 19.56
C GLN A 8 10.45 -0.19 18.26
N ARG A 9 9.62 -0.12 17.20
CA ARG A 9 9.92 -0.70 15.89
C ARG A 9 10.90 0.16 15.13
N LYS A 10 11.85 -0.50 14.48
CA LYS A 10 12.76 0.11 13.52
C LYS A 10 12.02 0.39 12.22
N LEU A 11 11.91 1.66 11.85
CA LEU A 11 11.24 2.15 10.65
C LEU A 11 12.26 2.59 9.61
N ALA A 12 12.20 2.01 8.41
CA ALA A 12 12.82 2.56 7.21
C ALA A 12 11.79 3.41 6.44
N VAL A 13 12.22 4.54 5.88
CA VAL A 13 11.35 5.41 5.07
C VAL A 13 11.94 5.51 3.67
N PHE A 14 11.16 5.14 2.65
CA PHE A 14 11.55 5.23 1.24
C PHE A 14 10.60 6.18 0.52
N LEU A 15 11.19 7.10 -0.24
CA LEU A 15 10.48 8.09 -1.03
C LEU A 15 10.73 7.84 -2.52
N ILE A 16 9.68 7.44 -3.24
CA ILE A 16 9.70 7.33 -4.70
C ILE A 16 9.57 8.74 -5.30
N ASN A 17 10.55 9.14 -6.11
CA ASN A 17 10.52 10.43 -6.77
C ASN A 17 11.25 10.36 -8.10
N MET A 18 10.66 10.89 -9.17
CA MET A 18 11.26 10.98 -10.51
C MET A 18 12.41 12.02 -10.54
N ASP A 19 13.47 11.72 -11.27
CA ASP A 19 14.67 12.59 -11.33
C ASP A 19 14.37 14.05 -11.70
N GLY A 20 13.39 14.29 -12.58
CA GLY A 20 12.98 15.64 -12.96
C GLY A 20 12.07 16.36 -11.95
N ALA A 21 11.56 15.68 -10.91
CA ALA A 21 10.58 16.23 -9.97
C ALA A 21 11.25 16.85 -8.72
N THR A 22 12.23 17.73 -8.92
CA THR A 22 13.07 18.30 -7.85
C THR A 22 12.28 19.13 -6.84
N LYS A 23 11.26 19.89 -7.28
CA LYS A 23 10.38 20.64 -6.37
C LYS A 23 9.61 19.72 -5.45
N ARG A 24 8.96 18.66 -5.97
CA ARG A 24 8.22 17.69 -5.17
C ARG A 24 9.12 16.95 -4.19
N LEU A 25 10.36 16.63 -4.60
CA LEU A 25 11.38 16.08 -3.70
C LEU A 25 11.68 17.02 -2.54
N ALA A 26 11.93 18.30 -2.81
CA ALA A 26 12.24 19.28 -1.78
C ALA A 26 11.05 19.47 -0.82
N ASP A 27 9.84 19.62 -1.35
CA ASP A 27 8.62 19.82 -0.56
C ASP A 27 8.34 18.60 0.34
N MET A 28 8.48 17.37 -0.18
CA MET A 28 8.29 16.14 0.60
C MET A 28 9.40 15.97 1.64
N THR A 29 10.66 16.26 1.30
CA THR A 29 11.77 16.19 2.25
C THR A 29 11.53 17.15 3.42
N ALA A 30 11.09 18.38 3.14
CA ALA A 30 10.79 19.36 4.20
C ALA A 30 9.64 18.89 5.10
N ARG A 31 8.57 18.28 4.55
CA ARG A 31 7.47 17.68 5.34
C ARG A 31 7.96 16.56 6.25
N LEU A 32 8.81 15.68 5.74
CA LEU A 32 9.37 14.57 6.52
C LEU A 32 10.34 15.05 7.59
N ASP A 33 11.21 16.02 7.28
CA ASP A 33 12.15 16.62 8.24
C ASP A 33 11.41 17.33 9.38
N ALA A 34 10.28 18.00 9.11
CA ALA A 34 9.43 18.61 10.13
C ALA A 34 8.86 17.58 11.12
N MET A 35 8.71 16.33 10.70
CA MET A 35 8.29 15.20 11.53
C MET A 35 9.48 14.42 12.14
N GLY A 36 10.71 14.86 11.91
CA GLY A 36 11.93 14.15 12.35
C GLY A 36 12.20 12.87 11.58
N LEU A 37 11.58 12.67 10.40
CA LEU A 37 11.79 11.52 9.55
C LEU A 37 12.78 11.86 8.42
N LYS A 38 13.74 10.96 8.18
CA LYS A 38 14.63 11.01 7.02
C LYS A 38 14.30 9.86 6.09
N ALA A 39 13.96 10.18 4.85
CA ALA A 39 13.70 9.20 3.83
C ALA A 39 14.95 8.91 2.98
N GLU A 40 15.13 7.68 2.58
CA GLU A 40 16.00 7.30 1.48
C GLU A 40 15.22 7.46 0.19
N ARG A 41 15.71 8.32 -0.71
CA ARG A 41 15.11 8.50 -2.03
C ARG A 41 15.37 7.29 -2.90
N ILE A 42 14.31 6.72 -3.46
CA ILE A 42 14.37 5.70 -4.51
C ILE A 42 14.05 6.39 -5.84
N PRO A 43 14.98 6.45 -6.79
CA PRO A 43 14.71 7.02 -8.11
C PRO A 43 13.55 6.30 -8.77
N GLY A 44 12.55 7.08 -9.18
CA GLY A 44 11.39 6.54 -9.91
C GLY A 44 11.84 6.01 -11.28
N VAL A 45 11.42 4.79 -11.62
CA VAL A 45 11.74 4.17 -12.90
C VAL A 45 10.95 4.87 -14.00
N ASN A 46 11.65 5.45 -14.99
CA ASN A 46 11.01 5.99 -16.18
C ASN A 46 10.71 4.83 -17.17
N GLY A 47 9.48 4.32 -17.13
CA GLY A 47 9.09 3.23 -18.01
C GLY A 47 9.18 3.54 -19.51
N ARG A 48 9.24 4.82 -19.91
CA ARG A 48 9.40 5.22 -21.32
C ARG A 48 10.83 5.04 -21.84
N GLU A 49 11.80 4.95 -20.93
CA GLU A 49 13.21 4.74 -21.27
C GLU A 49 13.60 3.26 -21.29
N LEU A 50 12.66 2.38 -20.95
CA LEU A 50 12.91 0.94 -20.97
C LEU A 50 12.80 0.38 -22.40
N ASN A 51 13.74 -0.50 -22.75
CA ASN A 51 13.76 -1.21 -24.04
C ASN A 51 12.90 -2.48 -23.95
N TYR A 52 11.65 -2.41 -24.37
CA TYR A 52 10.74 -3.55 -24.37
C TYR A 52 11.04 -4.56 -25.48
N PRO A 53 10.84 -5.91 -25.27
CA PRO A 53 10.31 -6.53 -24.04
C PRO A 53 11.35 -6.59 -22.91
N ILE A 54 10.88 -6.54 -21.66
CA ILE A 54 11.69 -6.71 -20.45
C ILE A 54 11.23 -7.94 -19.66
N PRO A 55 12.13 -8.67 -18.97
CA PRO A 55 11.75 -9.86 -18.21
C PRO A 55 10.83 -9.56 -17.01
N GLU A 56 10.85 -8.32 -16.50
CA GLU A 56 10.03 -7.87 -15.37
C GLU A 56 8.57 -7.62 -15.74
N PHE A 57 8.19 -7.71 -17.02
CA PHE A 57 6.84 -7.43 -17.51
C PHE A 57 6.29 -8.55 -18.39
N SER A 58 5.11 -9.08 -18.06
CA SER A 58 4.39 -10.06 -18.87
C SER A 58 3.30 -9.38 -19.67
N GLU A 59 3.59 -8.99 -20.91
CA GLU A 59 2.63 -8.30 -21.79
C GLU A 59 1.35 -9.12 -22.00
N ILE A 60 1.48 -10.42 -22.26
CA ILE A 60 0.32 -11.30 -22.49
C ILE A 60 -0.57 -11.34 -21.24
N SER A 61 0.00 -11.57 -20.06
CA SER A 61 -0.78 -11.59 -18.82
C SER A 61 -1.44 -10.24 -18.54
N TYR A 62 -0.71 -9.15 -18.76
CA TYR A 62 -1.21 -7.79 -18.57
C TYR A 62 -2.37 -7.49 -19.52
N MET A 63 -2.25 -7.87 -20.79
CA MET A 63 -3.30 -7.73 -21.79
C MET A 63 -4.57 -8.50 -21.41
N LEU A 64 -4.43 -9.77 -21.01
CA LEU A 64 -5.57 -10.64 -20.69
C LEU A 64 -6.25 -10.31 -19.36
N MET A 65 -5.47 -10.01 -18.33
CA MET A 65 -5.98 -9.76 -16.96
C MET A 65 -6.36 -8.30 -16.72
N HIS A 66 -5.60 -7.35 -17.30
CA HIS A 66 -5.84 -5.91 -17.10
C HIS A 66 -6.60 -5.25 -18.24
N GLY A 67 -6.54 -5.82 -19.44
CA GLY A 67 -7.23 -5.30 -20.63
C GLY A 67 -6.59 -4.05 -21.22
N ARG A 68 -5.26 -3.94 -21.10
CA ARG A 68 -4.47 -2.82 -21.63
C ARG A 68 -3.29 -3.33 -22.45
N ARG A 69 -2.80 -2.49 -23.36
CA ARG A 69 -1.50 -2.64 -24.02
C ARG A 69 -0.40 -2.25 -23.03
N THR A 70 0.85 -2.54 -23.39
CA THR A 70 2.04 -2.08 -22.67
C THR A 70 1.90 -0.61 -22.32
N SER A 71 1.92 -0.31 -21.00
CA SER A 71 1.77 1.04 -20.46
C SER A 71 3.04 1.43 -19.72
N PRO A 72 3.99 2.11 -20.37
CA PRO A 72 5.27 2.47 -19.76
C PRO A 72 5.14 3.19 -18.40
N PRO A 73 4.22 4.16 -18.20
CA PRO A 73 4.09 4.82 -16.90
C PRO A 73 3.66 3.86 -15.78
N GLU A 74 2.74 2.91 -16.08
CA GLU A 74 2.32 1.92 -15.07
C GLU A 74 3.43 0.92 -14.76
N ILE A 75 4.26 0.57 -15.75
CA ILE A 75 5.43 -0.32 -15.57
C ILE A 75 6.49 0.39 -14.71
N GLY A 76 6.79 1.65 -15.00
CA GLY A 76 7.73 2.44 -14.21
C GLY A 76 7.29 2.56 -12.75
N CYS A 77 6.03 2.91 -12.48
CA CYS A 77 5.45 2.96 -11.15
C CYS A 77 5.59 1.59 -10.44
N TYR A 78 5.21 0.50 -11.12
CA TYR A 78 5.32 -0.85 -10.57
C TYR A 78 6.74 -1.21 -10.14
N LEU A 79 7.71 -0.99 -11.02
CA LEU A 79 9.11 -1.31 -10.76
C LEU A 79 9.70 -0.46 -9.64
N SER A 80 9.28 0.81 -9.50
CA SER A 80 9.70 1.71 -8.42
C SER A 80 9.27 1.16 -7.04
N HIS A 81 8.02 0.71 -6.91
CA HIS A 81 7.55 0.10 -5.67
C HIS A 81 8.24 -1.22 -5.35
N VAL A 82 8.50 -2.05 -6.36
CA VAL A 82 9.28 -3.29 -6.17
C VAL A 82 10.71 -2.98 -5.74
N ALA A 83 11.32 -1.91 -6.28
CA ALA A 83 12.66 -1.46 -5.87
C ALA A 83 12.69 -1.04 -4.40
N CYS A 84 11.67 -0.29 -3.92
CA CYS A 84 11.54 0.04 -2.49
C CYS A 84 11.47 -1.22 -1.61
N ALA A 85 10.66 -2.20 -2.01
CA ALA A 85 10.53 -3.44 -1.25
C ALA A 85 11.84 -4.25 -1.24
N ARG A 86 12.56 -4.31 -2.35
CA ARG A 86 13.90 -4.94 -2.42
C ARG A 86 14.89 -4.22 -1.51
N LYS A 87 14.91 -2.89 -1.56
CA LYS A 87 15.78 -2.08 -0.71
C LYS A 87 15.47 -2.28 0.78
N PHE A 88 14.19 -2.34 1.15
CA PHE A 88 13.77 -2.67 2.50
C PHE A 88 14.29 -4.04 2.95
N MET A 89 14.28 -5.05 2.07
CA MET A 89 14.75 -6.40 2.41
C MET A 89 16.27 -6.50 2.59
N GLU A 90 17.05 -5.57 2.07
CA GLU A 90 18.50 -5.47 2.28
C GLU A 90 18.87 -4.97 3.68
N GLY A 91 18.00 -4.16 4.30
CA GLY A 91 18.23 -3.59 5.62
C GLY A 91 17.71 -4.46 6.78
N ASP A 92 17.84 -3.95 8.01
CA ASP A 92 17.45 -4.60 9.27
C ASP A 92 16.20 -3.98 9.92
N ALA A 93 15.52 -3.04 9.23
CA ALA A 93 14.29 -2.43 9.74
C ALA A 93 13.16 -3.46 9.88
N ASP A 94 12.32 -3.30 10.91
CA ASP A 94 11.16 -4.16 11.17
C ASP A 94 10.02 -3.89 10.20
N ILE A 95 9.82 -2.59 9.89
CA ILE A 95 8.76 -2.08 9.02
C ILE A 95 9.32 -1.01 8.09
N SER A 96 8.67 -0.83 6.97
CA SER A 96 9.00 0.23 6.01
C SER A 96 7.79 1.07 5.68
N LEU A 97 7.96 2.39 5.68
CA LEU A 97 7.06 3.38 5.11
C LEU A 97 7.51 3.69 3.68
N ILE A 98 6.64 3.42 2.72
CA ILE A 98 6.88 3.69 1.31
C ILE A 98 5.92 4.80 0.88
N LEU A 99 6.48 5.85 0.26
CA LEU A 99 5.80 7.10 -0.07
C LEU A 99 6.02 7.48 -1.53
N GLU A 100 4.98 7.99 -2.18
CA GLU A 100 5.08 8.79 -3.39
C GLU A 100 5.28 10.28 -3.01
N ASP A 101 5.79 11.09 -3.93
CA ASP A 101 6.23 12.46 -3.67
C ASP A 101 5.08 13.52 -3.67
N ASP A 102 3.82 13.06 -3.72
CA ASP A 102 2.60 13.87 -3.70
C ASP A 102 1.74 13.64 -2.44
N VAL A 103 2.28 12.97 -1.43
CA VAL A 103 1.54 12.65 -0.20
C VAL A 103 1.49 13.85 0.75
N ILE A 104 0.33 14.08 1.33
CA ILE A 104 0.08 15.07 2.38
C ILE A 104 -0.31 14.32 3.65
N PHE A 105 0.38 14.61 4.75
CA PHE A 105 0.15 14.02 6.06
C PHE A 105 -0.74 14.92 6.91
N ASP A 106 -1.53 14.34 7.80
CA ASP A 106 -2.18 15.10 8.87
C ASP A 106 -1.28 15.19 10.12
N ASP A 107 -1.71 16.02 11.08
CA ASP A 107 -0.92 16.30 12.29
C ASP A 107 -0.74 15.07 13.21
N ASP A 108 -1.63 14.07 13.09
CA ASP A 108 -1.60 12.84 13.91
C ASP A 108 -0.86 11.68 13.23
N PHE A 109 -0.29 11.90 12.06
CA PHE A 109 0.29 10.85 11.22
C PHE A 109 1.27 9.94 11.97
N LEU A 110 2.28 10.53 12.65
CA LEU A 110 3.30 9.75 13.36
C LEU A 110 2.72 8.92 14.50
N ASN A 111 1.81 9.52 15.28
CA ASN A 111 1.14 8.81 16.35
C ASN A 111 0.31 7.65 15.83
N ALA A 112 -0.42 7.87 14.74
CA ALA A 112 -1.27 6.85 14.13
C ALA A 112 -0.48 5.65 13.61
N ILE A 113 0.67 5.87 12.93
CA ILE A 113 1.51 4.78 12.43
C ILE A 113 2.20 4.03 13.57
N ASP A 114 2.62 4.71 14.63
CA ASP A 114 3.27 4.09 15.77
C ASP A 114 2.28 3.22 16.57
N GLU A 115 1.06 3.70 16.80
CA GLU A 115 0.01 2.89 17.42
C GLU A 115 -0.38 1.67 16.56
N ALA A 116 -0.44 1.84 15.25
CA ALA A 116 -0.65 0.72 14.35
C ALA A 116 0.50 -0.28 14.43
N ALA A 117 1.75 0.17 14.60
CA ALA A 117 2.93 -0.67 14.77
C ALA A 117 2.93 -1.45 16.09
N LEU A 118 2.38 -0.90 17.19
CA LEU A 118 2.10 -1.66 18.41
C LEU A 118 1.19 -2.87 18.16
N ASN A 119 0.25 -2.71 17.24
CA ASN A 119 -0.68 -3.76 16.83
C ASN A 119 -0.19 -4.53 15.57
N GLY A 120 1.11 -4.67 15.42
CA GLY A 120 1.76 -5.24 14.23
C GLY A 120 1.38 -6.70 13.91
N SER A 121 0.76 -7.43 14.84
CA SER A 121 0.18 -8.76 14.59
C SER A 121 -1.12 -8.71 13.75
N ASP A 122 -1.75 -7.54 13.62
CA ASP A 122 -3.02 -7.35 12.92
C ASP A 122 -2.88 -7.08 11.44
N TRP A 123 -1.68 -6.74 10.98
CA TRP A 123 -1.43 -6.40 9.60
C TRP A 123 -0.03 -6.82 9.14
N ASP A 124 0.09 -7.09 7.86
CA ASP A 124 1.37 -7.22 7.15
C ASP A 124 1.60 -6.01 6.24
N LEU A 125 0.49 -5.44 5.74
CA LEU A 125 0.43 -4.29 4.86
C LEU A 125 -0.62 -3.31 5.40
N LEU A 126 -0.24 -2.06 5.61
CA LEU A 126 -1.09 -1.02 6.16
C LEU A 126 -1.18 0.17 5.21
N ARG A 127 -2.35 0.39 4.63
CA ARG A 127 -2.60 1.51 3.73
C ARG A 127 -2.89 2.78 4.52
N LEU A 128 -2.24 3.86 4.14
CA LEU A 128 -2.38 5.20 4.76
C LEU A 128 -3.15 6.15 3.84
N THR A 129 -3.13 5.87 2.52
CA THR A 129 -3.89 6.60 1.49
C THR A 129 -4.76 5.65 0.68
N THR A 130 -5.81 6.18 0.05
CA THR A 130 -6.59 5.53 -1.01
C THR A 130 -7.30 6.58 -1.86
N VAL A 131 -7.47 6.28 -3.14
CA VAL A 131 -8.32 7.06 -4.07
C VAL A 131 -9.68 6.40 -4.28
N SER A 132 -10.04 5.42 -3.45
CA SER A 132 -11.31 4.69 -3.51
C SER A 132 -12.25 5.13 -2.40
N ASN A 133 -13.53 5.26 -2.72
CA ASN A 133 -14.60 5.60 -1.76
C ASN A 133 -15.25 4.35 -1.12
N GLY A 134 -14.65 3.16 -1.26
CA GLY A 134 -15.17 1.93 -0.67
C GLY A 134 -15.24 2.00 0.85
N ARG A 135 -16.26 1.36 1.44
CA ARG A 135 -16.44 1.32 2.89
C ARG A 135 -15.31 0.54 3.57
N LYS A 136 -14.75 1.12 4.64
CA LYS A 136 -13.77 0.49 5.53
C LYS A 136 -14.49 0.03 6.81
N PHE A 137 -14.23 -1.20 7.22
CA PHE A 137 -14.86 -1.82 8.39
C PHE A 137 -13.85 -1.89 9.52
N SER A 138 -14.04 -1.06 10.54
CA SER A 138 -13.18 -0.98 11.72
C SER A 138 -13.24 -2.25 12.56
N PHE A 139 -12.09 -2.74 13.02
CA PHE A 139 -12.01 -3.92 13.87
C PHE A 139 -11.18 -3.71 15.14
N ARG A 140 -10.18 -2.82 15.12
CA ARG A 140 -9.37 -2.46 16.30
C ARG A 140 -9.33 -0.94 16.45
N PRO A 141 -9.78 -0.37 17.57
CA PRO A 141 -9.64 1.06 17.83
C PRO A 141 -8.17 1.43 18.05
N LEU A 142 -7.82 2.61 17.61
CA LEU A 142 -6.61 3.36 17.92
C LEU A 142 -7.01 4.66 18.62
N SER A 143 -6.05 5.47 19.04
CA SER A 143 -6.32 6.78 19.62
C SER A 143 -6.89 7.78 18.60
N ASN A 144 -7.31 8.95 19.08
CA ASN A 144 -7.78 10.08 18.27
C ASN A 144 -8.90 9.72 17.29
N GLY A 145 -9.81 8.80 17.69
CA GLY A 145 -10.96 8.40 16.88
C GLY A 145 -10.61 7.52 15.68
N ARG A 146 -9.37 7.05 15.55
CA ARG A 146 -8.92 6.17 14.48
C ARG A 146 -9.11 4.70 14.82
N SER A 147 -8.96 3.86 13.82
CA SER A 147 -9.01 2.40 13.97
C SER A 147 -8.21 1.71 12.88
N LEU A 148 -7.80 0.47 13.13
CA LEU A 148 -7.45 -0.45 12.05
C LEU A 148 -8.73 -0.95 11.41
N ALA A 149 -8.81 -0.87 10.08
CA ALA A 149 -9.99 -1.23 9.31
C ALA A 149 -9.63 -2.11 8.10
N ILE A 150 -10.61 -2.87 7.60
CA ILE A 150 -10.49 -3.72 6.42
C ILE A 150 -11.50 -3.23 5.37
N ALA A 151 -11.06 -3.14 4.10
CA ALA A 151 -11.93 -2.94 2.96
C ALA A 151 -12.28 -4.28 2.33
N LEU A 152 -13.57 -4.54 2.11
CA LEU A 152 -14.05 -5.77 1.49
C LEU A 152 -14.12 -5.69 -0.03
N THR A 153 -14.08 -4.47 -0.56
CA THR A 153 -14.06 -4.18 -2.01
C THR A 153 -12.68 -3.77 -2.46
N ARG A 154 -12.47 -3.70 -3.77
CA ARG A 154 -11.22 -3.26 -4.37
C ARG A 154 -10.86 -1.84 -3.91
N GLU A 155 -9.59 -1.70 -3.52
CA GLU A 155 -8.98 -0.41 -3.19
C GLU A 155 -7.93 -0.03 -4.23
N LYS A 156 -7.82 1.27 -4.50
CA LYS A 156 -6.88 1.84 -5.46
C LYS A 156 -5.96 2.83 -4.76
N GLY A 157 -4.83 3.10 -5.41
CA GLY A 157 -3.82 4.02 -4.92
C GLY A 157 -2.81 3.30 -4.02
N SER A 158 -1.58 3.76 -4.09
CA SER A 158 -0.41 3.24 -3.38
C SER A 158 0.51 4.37 -2.90
N GLY A 159 -0.02 5.60 -2.79
CA GLY A 159 0.77 6.79 -2.48
C GLY A 159 1.51 6.73 -1.14
N ALA A 160 0.88 6.13 -0.11
CA ALA A 160 1.52 5.91 1.18
C ALA A 160 1.04 4.62 1.83
N TYR A 161 1.99 3.80 2.29
CA TYR A 161 1.68 2.56 3.02
C TYR A 161 2.87 2.07 3.84
N LEU A 162 2.56 1.30 4.91
CA LEU A 162 3.54 0.57 5.70
C LEU A 162 3.51 -0.91 5.34
N VAL A 163 4.68 -1.55 5.38
CA VAL A 163 4.82 -3.00 5.23
C VAL A 163 5.75 -3.55 6.31
N ASN A 164 5.44 -4.74 6.80
CA ASN A 164 6.37 -5.53 7.59
C ASN A 164 7.28 -6.37 6.66
N ARG A 165 8.24 -7.09 7.25
CA ARG A 165 9.19 -7.94 6.49
C ARG A 165 8.50 -8.97 5.59
N ARG A 166 7.37 -9.55 6.06
CA ARG A 166 6.61 -10.54 5.30
C ARG A 166 5.98 -9.95 4.04
N ALA A 167 5.34 -8.78 4.16
CA ALA A 167 4.78 -8.08 3.01
C ALA A 167 5.88 -7.50 2.10
N GLY A 168 6.97 -6.98 2.65
CA GLY A 168 8.14 -6.53 1.89
C GLY A 168 8.72 -7.64 1.02
N GLN A 169 8.90 -8.84 1.58
CA GLN A 169 9.37 -10.01 0.84
C GLN A 169 8.38 -10.41 -0.28
N TRP A 170 7.09 -10.33 -0.02
CA TRP A 170 6.06 -10.62 -1.04
C TRP A 170 6.11 -9.60 -2.19
N ILE A 171 6.15 -8.29 -1.88
CA ILE A 171 6.22 -7.24 -2.90
C ILE A 171 7.50 -7.36 -3.74
N SER A 172 8.65 -7.65 -3.11
CA SER A 172 9.94 -7.79 -3.82
C SER A 172 9.92 -8.90 -4.88
N LYS A 173 8.97 -9.83 -4.79
CA LYS A 173 8.78 -10.99 -5.69
C LYS A 173 7.59 -10.84 -6.65
N LEU A 174 6.90 -9.69 -6.67
CA LEU A 174 5.77 -9.44 -7.57
C LEU A 174 6.22 -9.20 -9.03
N ILE A 175 7.17 -9.98 -9.51
CA ILE A 175 7.72 -9.95 -10.88
C ILE A 175 7.51 -11.34 -11.51
N PRO A 176 7.16 -11.40 -12.81
CA PRO A 176 6.89 -10.27 -13.71
C PRO A 176 5.55 -9.58 -13.42
N MET A 177 5.50 -8.27 -13.69
CA MET A 177 4.25 -7.48 -13.62
C MET A 177 3.20 -8.06 -14.59
N ARG A 178 2.00 -8.32 -14.06
CA ARG A 178 0.84 -8.86 -14.81
C ARG A 178 -0.39 -7.97 -14.72
N LEU A 179 -0.38 -7.02 -13.80
CA LEU A 179 -1.43 -6.07 -13.49
C LEU A 179 -0.80 -4.74 -13.11
N ALA A 180 -1.54 -3.64 -13.16
CA ALA A 180 -1.08 -2.38 -12.57
C ALA A 180 -0.79 -2.56 -11.07
N TYR A 181 0.14 -1.76 -10.52
CA TYR A 181 0.62 -1.95 -9.15
C TYR A 181 -0.50 -1.88 -8.10
N ASP A 182 -1.40 -0.91 -8.23
CA ASP A 182 -2.53 -0.73 -7.31
C ASP A 182 -3.45 -1.96 -7.25
N ILE A 183 -3.56 -2.71 -8.37
CA ILE A 183 -4.32 -3.97 -8.42
C ILE A 183 -3.50 -5.12 -7.85
N ALA A 184 -2.23 -5.27 -8.28
CA ALA A 184 -1.37 -6.36 -7.81
C ALA A 184 -1.15 -6.28 -6.29
N PHE A 185 -0.93 -5.08 -5.77
CA PHE A 185 -0.80 -4.76 -4.35
C PHE A 185 -2.07 -5.07 -3.53
N ASP A 186 -3.25 -4.97 -4.16
CA ASP A 186 -4.56 -5.29 -3.56
C ASP A 186 -4.92 -6.78 -3.62
N LEU A 187 -3.98 -7.64 -4.06
CA LEU A 187 -4.13 -9.11 -4.09
C LEU A 187 -3.40 -9.82 -2.95
N GLU A 188 -2.96 -9.10 -1.94
CA GLU A 188 -2.25 -9.61 -0.78
C GLU A 188 -2.98 -10.77 -0.09
N TYR A 189 -4.32 -10.73 -0.10
CA TYR A 189 -5.17 -11.75 0.51
C TYR A 189 -5.04 -13.13 -0.15
N LEU A 190 -4.70 -13.20 -1.45
CA LEU A 190 -4.42 -14.47 -2.14
C LEU A 190 -3.11 -15.12 -1.66
N SER A 191 -2.21 -14.34 -1.05
CA SER A 191 -0.95 -14.82 -0.47
C SER A 191 -1.05 -14.99 1.06
N GLY A 192 -2.26 -14.93 1.63
CA GLY A 192 -2.48 -15.05 3.06
C GLY A 192 -1.92 -13.89 3.89
N LEU A 193 -1.65 -12.75 3.26
CA LEU A 193 -1.22 -11.54 3.93
C LEU A 193 -2.42 -10.75 4.46
N LYS A 194 -2.15 -9.93 5.47
CA LYS A 194 -3.15 -9.11 6.15
C LYS A 194 -2.99 -7.66 5.72
N ALA A 195 -3.84 -7.14 4.81
CA ALA A 195 -3.94 -5.71 4.58
C ALA A 195 -4.92 -5.05 5.54
N ALA A 196 -4.58 -3.90 6.06
CA ALA A 196 -5.45 -3.05 6.83
C ALA A 196 -5.29 -1.59 6.39
N PHE A 197 -6.14 -0.72 6.93
CA PHE A 197 -6.09 0.72 6.81
C PHE A 197 -5.99 1.33 8.20
N ILE A 198 -5.34 2.48 8.33
CA ILE A 198 -5.66 3.43 9.39
C ILE A 198 -6.88 4.21 8.92
N TYR A 199 -7.98 4.18 9.68
CA TYR A 199 -9.23 4.84 9.28
C TYR A 199 -9.86 5.61 10.46
N PRO A 200 -10.24 6.88 10.27
CA PRO A 200 -10.01 7.75 9.10
C PRO A 200 -8.55 7.78 8.65
N LEU A 201 -8.33 8.06 7.36
CA LEU A 201 -6.98 8.07 6.78
C LEU A 201 -6.12 9.15 7.45
N CYS A 202 -4.84 8.87 7.67
CA CYS A 202 -3.86 9.81 8.23
C CYS A 202 -3.01 10.50 7.16
N ALA A 203 -3.23 10.16 5.89
CA ALA A 203 -2.59 10.80 4.76
C ALA A 203 -3.51 10.83 3.55
N THR A 204 -3.29 11.81 2.67
CA THR A 204 -3.99 11.98 1.38
C THR A 204 -2.97 12.18 0.27
N GLN A 205 -3.40 12.11 -0.99
CA GLN A 205 -2.59 12.50 -2.14
C GLN A 205 -3.07 13.86 -2.64
N ASP A 206 -2.13 14.70 -3.07
CA ASP A 206 -2.43 16.00 -3.64
C ASP A 206 -3.22 15.81 -4.95
N ALA A 207 -4.48 16.25 -4.93
CA ALA A 207 -5.37 16.15 -6.09
C ALA A 207 -5.00 17.14 -7.21
N ASP A 208 -4.31 18.22 -6.88
CA ASP A 208 -3.91 19.28 -7.81
C ASP A 208 -2.59 18.96 -8.53
N GLY A 209 -1.81 17.99 -8.01
CA GLY A 209 -0.68 17.43 -8.71
C GLY A 209 -1.16 16.62 -9.91
N GLU A 210 -0.98 17.16 -11.15
CA GLU A 210 -1.25 16.41 -12.37
C GLU A 210 -0.58 15.01 -12.30
N SER A 211 -1.37 14.01 -11.93
CA SER A 211 -0.93 12.63 -12.06
C SER A 211 -0.68 12.35 -13.54
N GLN A 212 0.59 12.47 -13.95
CA GLN A 212 1.02 12.21 -15.34
C GLN A 212 0.56 10.84 -15.84
N ILE A 213 0.28 9.93 -14.89
CA ILE A 213 -0.19 8.58 -15.18
C ILE A 213 -1.68 8.58 -15.56
N GLN A 214 -2.54 9.34 -14.86
CA GLN A 214 -3.99 9.24 -15.05
C GLN A 214 -4.50 9.85 -16.35
N ASN A 215 -3.90 10.95 -16.83
CA ASN A 215 -4.41 11.70 -17.97
C ASN A 215 -4.31 10.96 -19.32
N ASN A 216 -3.41 9.98 -19.46
CA ASN A 216 -3.16 9.26 -20.71
C ASN A 216 -3.48 7.76 -20.70
N LEU A 217 -4.02 7.19 -19.61
CA LEU A 217 -4.26 5.74 -19.53
C LEU A 217 -5.31 5.20 -20.52
N ARG A 218 -6.14 6.09 -21.08
CA ARG A 218 -7.18 5.69 -22.05
C ARG A 218 -6.59 5.17 -23.36
N ILE A 219 -5.44 5.69 -23.79
CA ILE A 219 -4.77 5.28 -25.04
C ILE A 219 -4.28 3.83 -25.01
N TYR A 220 -4.00 3.29 -23.82
CA TYR A 220 -3.53 1.92 -23.66
C TYR A 220 -4.68 0.89 -23.56
N ARG A 221 -5.94 1.31 -23.58
CA ARG A 221 -7.08 0.38 -23.47
C ARG A 221 -7.21 -0.45 -24.73
N LEU A 222 -7.41 -1.75 -24.53
CA LEU A 222 -7.76 -2.66 -25.63
C LEU A 222 -9.22 -2.49 -26.05
N PRO A 223 -9.60 -2.88 -27.30
CA PRO A 223 -10.97 -2.93 -27.77
C PRO A 223 -11.90 -3.77 -26.88
N ARG A 224 -13.19 -3.76 -27.17
CA ARG A 224 -14.22 -4.41 -26.32
C ARG A 224 -14.03 -5.92 -26.10
N TRP A 225 -13.34 -6.63 -27.00
CA TRP A 225 -13.05 -8.05 -26.84
C TRP A 225 -12.33 -8.38 -25.50
N ARG A 226 -11.58 -7.44 -24.93
CA ARG A 226 -10.94 -7.59 -23.61
C ARG A 226 -11.92 -8.03 -22.51
N TYR A 227 -13.21 -7.71 -22.63
CA TYR A 227 -14.19 -8.05 -21.62
C TYR A 227 -14.42 -9.55 -21.49
N PHE A 228 -14.12 -10.36 -22.51
CA PHE A 228 -14.20 -11.82 -22.43
C PHE A 228 -13.20 -12.41 -21.44
N THR A 229 -12.05 -11.79 -21.26
CA THR A 229 -11.01 -12.25 -20.32
C THR A 229 -11.03 -11.44 -19.01
N VAL A 230 -11.15 -10.13 -19.10
CA VAL A 230 -11.06 -9.22 -17.95
C VAL A 230 -12.26 -9.34 -17.01
N LEU A 231 -13.49 -9.52 -17.53
CA LEU A 231 -14.68 -9.57 -16.67
C LEU A 231 -14.72 -10.85 -15.82
N PRO A 232 -14.51 -12.07 -16.35
CA PRO A 232 -14.43 -13.27 -15.52
C PRO A 232 -13.33 -13.19 -14.48
N TYR A 233 -12.15 -12.69 -14.86
CA TYR A 233 -11.06 -12.51 -13.94
C TYR A 233 -11.39 -11.49 -12.82
N ARG A 234 -12.00 -10.38 -13.15
CA ARG A 234 -12.45 -9.40 -12.16
C ARG A 234 -13.53 -9.97 -11.22
N ALA A 235 -14.50 -10.70 -11.76
CA ALA A 235 -15.51 -11.36 -10.94
C ALA A 235 -14.87 -12.32 -9.93
N TYR A 236 -13.89 -13.12 -10.37
CA TYR A 236 -13.10 -13.97 -9.49
C TYR A 236 -12.39 -13.14 -8.39
N LEU A 237 -11.72 -12.04 -8.76
CA LEU A 237 -11.01 -11.19 -7.79
C LEU A 237 -11.98 -10.54 -6.79
N GLU A 238 -13.11 -10.00 -7.22
CA GLU A 238 -14.07 -9.37 -6.30
C GLU A 238 -14.70 -10.39 -5.36
N THR A 239 -15.09 -11.57 -5.87
CA THR A 239 -15.70 -12.63 -5.05
C THR A 239 -14.70 -13.18 -4.03
N SER A 240 -13.48 -13.53 -4.47
CA SER A 240 -12.44 -14.06 -3.57
C SER A 240 -12.02 -13.02 -2.52
N ARG A 241 -11.90 -11.76 -2.89
CA ARG A 241 -11.60 -10.65 -1.99
C ARG A 241 -12.67 -10.49 -0.92
N PHE A 242 -13.93 -10.43 -1.33
CA PHE A 242 -15.04 -10.30 -0.40
C PHE A 242 -15.08 -11.45 0.61
N LEU A 243 -14.95 -12.67 0.14
CA LEU A 243 -14.97 -13.85 1.02
C LEU A 243 -13.77 -13.90 1.97
N LEU A 244 -12.55 -13.82 1.44
CA LEU A 244 -11.33 -14.00 2.24
C LEU A 244 -11.11 -12.81 3.20
N ARG A 245 -11.33 -11.59 2.77
CA ARG A 245 -11.25 -10.42 3.66
C ARG A 245 -12.43 -10.37 4.63
N GLY A 246 -13.61 -10.86 4.25
CA GLY A 246 -14.77 -10.99 5.15
C GLY A 246 -14.50 -11.96 6.29
N ILE A 247 -13.98 -13.15 5.99
CA ILE A 247 -13.55 -14.13 7.01
C ILE A 247 -12.49 -13.52 7.92
N ARG A 248 -11.47 -12.89 7.34
CA ARG A 248 -10.42 -12.22 8.11
C ARG A 248 -10.97 -11.14 9.03
N PHE A 249 -11.92 -10.32 8.56
CA PHE A 249 -12.57 -9.29 9.35
C PHE A 249 -13.29 -9.88 10.57
N ALA A 250 -14.06 -10.96 10.36
CA ALA A 250 -14.76 -11.66 11.44
C ALA A 250 -13.78 -12.20 12.49
N VAL A 251 -12.69 -12.85 12.05
CA VAL A 251 -11.64 -13.38 12.93
C VAL A 251 -10.94 -12.25 13.71
N ALA A 252 -10.59 -11.14 13.04
CA ALA A 252 -9.94 -10.00 13.68
C ALA A 252 -10.83 -9.37 14.76
N ARG A 253 -12.13 -9.18 14.47
CA ARG A 253 -13.11 -8.69 15.46
C ARG A 253 -13.25 -9.61 16.67
N ALA A 254 -13.38 -10.91 16.42
CA ALA A 254 -13.50 -11.89 17.49
C ALA A 254 -12.26 -11.86 18.40
N ARG A 255 -11.05 -11.79 17.82
CA ARG A 255 -9.80 -11.69 18.57
C ARG A 255 -9.76 -10.43 19.44
N VAL A 256 -10.07 -9.28 18.88
CA VAL A 256 -10.10 -8.01 19.65
C VAL A 256 -11.14 -8.03 20.77
N ALA A 257 -12.30 -8.64 20.55
CA ALA A 257 -13.32 -8.82 21.59
C ALA A 257 -12.82 -9.72 22.74
N MET A 258 -12.14 -10.83 22.44
CA MET A 258 -11.54 -11.72 23.45
C MET A 258 -10.42 -11.03 24.26
N GLU A 259 -9.57 -10.22 23.62
CA GLU A 259 -8.52 -9.46 24.29
C GLU A 259 -9.12 -8.47 25.30
N ARG A 260 -10.19 -7.77 24.94
CA ARG A 260 -10.92 -6.84 25.83
C ARG A 260 -11.60 -7.55 26.99
N GLY A 261 -12.19 -8.73 26.74
CA GLY A 261 -12.83 -9.53 27.80
C GLY A 261 -11.81 -9.99 28.86
N LYS A 262 -10.61 -10.36 28.44
CA LYS A 262 -9.52 -10.74 29.37
C LYS A 262 -8.98 -9.55 30.18
N GLY A 263 -8.88 -8.36 29.56
CA GLY A 263 -8.45 -7.14 30.25
C GLY A 263 -9.41 -6.68 31.34
N ASN A 264 -10.71 -6.90 31.16
CA ASN A 264 -11.73 -6.56 32.16
C ASN A 264 -11.90 -7.62 33.26
N ALA A 265 -11.37 -8.83 33.07
CA ALA A 265 -11.46 -9.94 34.03
C ALA A 265 -10.25 -10.06 34.95
N ALA A 266 -9.22 -9.17 34.83
CA ALA A 266 -8.13 -9.12 35.79
C ALA A 266 -8.67 -8.62 37.14
N PRO A 267 -8.55 -9.39 38.25
CA PRO A 267 -9.09 -8.99 39.55
C PRO A 267 -8.37 -7.72 40.01
N ALA A 268 -9.14 -6.76 40.54
CA ALA A 268 -8.60 -5.71 41.39
C ALA A 268 -7.90 -6.41 42.57
N GLY A 269 -6.58 -6.53 42.46
CA GLY A 269 -5.77 -7.10 43.52
C GLY A 269 -5.89 -6.24 44.77
N HIS A 270 -6.22 -6.89 45.85
CA HIS A 270 -6.23 -6.34 47.22
C HIS A 270 -4.85 -5.89 47.65
#